data_469049f96d35ec5f337ad08d394b55e0
#
_entry.id   469049f96d35ec5f337ad08d394b55e0
#
_cell.length_a   1.000
_cell.length_b   1.000
_cell.length_c   1.000
_cell.angle_alpha   90.00
_cell.angle_beta   90.00
_cell.angle_gamma   90.00
#
_symmetry.space_group_name_H-M   'P 1'
#
loop_
_entity.id
_entity.type
_entity.pdbx_description
1 polymer ?
#
loop_
_entity_poly.entity_id
_entity_poly.type
_entity_poly.pdbx_seq_one_letter_code
_entity_poly.pdbx_strand_id
1 'polypeptide(L)'
;LGALIERELPEVKVVYTRKTDKQFSESLTKDLQARADIANKAEGDLFFSIHTNAAPTAAARGVETLIMGESPLEQRINDEVLFANNKEEFIDMSDQRTAAIVRAYISNLRFTYGEYSEAMARLLEKNYKQAGRYVRKTKPQLLKVLYATNMPGVLTEIGFMSNPEELRYMCSEKGQNEIARSL
;
A
#
# COMPACT_ATOMS: atom_id res chain seq x y z
N LEU A 1 -7.18 -12.88 2.02
CA LEU A 1 -6.50 -12.92 0.72
C LEU A 1 -5.48 -14.06 0.67
N GLY A 2 -4.47 -14.10 1.54
CA GLY A 2 -3.39 -15.10 1.46
C GLY A 2 -3.91 -16.54 1.42
N ALA A 3 -4.82 -16.93 2.31
CA ALA A 3 -5.44 -18.26 2.27
C ALA A 3 -6.23 -18.54 0.97
N LEU A 4 -6.77 -17.50 0.32
CA LEU A 4 -7.44 -17.64 -0.97
C LEU A 4 -6.42 -17.93 -2.07
N ILE A 5 -5.30 -17.19 -2.08
CA ILE A 5 -4.20 -17.38 -3.02
C ILE A 5 -3.62 -18.81 -2.87
N GLU A 6 -3.25 -19.21 -1.65
CA GLU A 6 -2.68 -20.53 -1.36
C GLU A 6 -3.58 -21.70 -1.81
N ARG A 7 -4.91 -21.48 -1.79
CA ARG A 7 -5.90 -22.47 -2.22
C ARG A 7 -6.11 -22.49 -3.73
N GLU A 8 -6.22 -21.32 -4.36
CA GLU A 8 -6.63 -21.18 -5.76
C GLU A 8 -5.43 -21.09 -6.72
N LEU A 9 -4.27 -20.68 -6.23
CA LEU A 9 -3.01 -20.54 -6.98
C LEU A 9 -1.87 -21.26 -6.25
N PRO A 10 -1.87 -22.60 -6.23
CA PRO A 10 -0.91 -23.37 -5.42
C PRO A 10 0.55 -23.19 -5.84
N GLU A 11 0.81 -22.68 -7.03
CA GLU A 11 2.14 -22.30 -7.53
C GLU A 11 2.65 -20.99 -6.92
N VAL A 12 1.77 -20.19 -6.30
CA VAL A 12 2.14 -18.90 -5.67
C VAL A 12 2.44 -19.10 -4.21
N LYS A 13 3.68 -18.85 -3.82
CA LYS A 13 4.11 -18.87 -2.43
C LYS A 13 3.77 -17.55 -1.73
N VAL A 14 2.92 -17.60 -0.71
CA VAL A 14 2.58 -16.43 0.11
C VAL A 14 3.52 -16.31 1.29
N VAL A 15 4.21 -15.17 1.41
CA VAL A 15 5.05 -14.82 2.55
C VAL A 15 4.40 -13.68 3.32
N TYR A 16 4.04 -13.92 4.57
CA TYR A 16 3.41 -12.90 5.41
C TYR A 16 4.47 -12.12 6.18
N THR A 17 4.50 -10.80 6.00
CA THR A 17 5.35 -9.93 6.81
C THR A 17 4.82 -9.78 8.24
N ARG A 18 3.50 -9.87 8.43
CA ARG A 18 2.83 -9.89 9.76
C ARG A 18 1.65 -10.85 9.73
N LYS A 19 1.50 -11.62 10.82
CA LYS A 19 0.34 -12.51 11.05
C LYS A 19 -0.48 -12.12 12.28
N THR A 20 0.01 -11.20 13.09
CA THR A 20 -0.62 -10.73 14.32
C THR A 20 -0.46 -9.21 14.43
N ASP A 21 -1.13 -8.58 15.38
CA ASP A 21 -0.98 -7.14 15.65
C ASP A 21 0.32 -6.75 16.40
N LYS A 22 1.20 -7.72 16.66
CA LYS A 22 2.48 -7.46 17.30
C LYS A 22 3.44 -6.74 16.35
N GLN A 23 3.99 -5.64 16.81
CA GLN A 23 5.05 -4.89 16.13
C GLN A 23 6.42 -5.57 16.31
N PHE A 24 7.30 -5.42 15.34
CA PHE A 24 8.69 -5.87 15.42
C PHE A 24 9.56 -4.93 16.26
N SER A 25 9.17 -3.66 16.36
CA SER A 25 9.88 -2.62 17.10
C SER A 25 8.91 -1.54 17.57
N GLU A 26 9.23 -0.87 18.68
CA GLU A 26 8.55 0.34 19.13
C GLU A 26 8.84 1.52 18.18
N SER A 27 10.00 1.51 17.52
CA SER A 27 10.32 2.48 16.47
C SER A 27 9.58 2.11 15.20
N LEU A 28 8.76 3.04 14.74
CA LEU A 28 7.95 2.91 13.54
C LEU A 28 8.78 2.60 12.30
N THR A 29 9.83 3.39 12.09
CA THR A 29 10.79 3.19 10.98
C THR A 29 11.43 1.81 11.00
N LYS A 30 11.78 1.29 12.18
CA LYS A 30 12.35 -0.06 12.33
C LYS A 30 11.32 -1.15 12.10
N ASP A 31 10.07 -0.94 12.52
CA ASP A 31 8.97 -1.88 12.26
C ASP A 31 8.69 -2.02 10.76
N LEU A 32 8.60 -0.88 10.05
CA LEU A 32 8.40 -0.86 8.61
C LEU A 32 9.59 -1.47 7.86
N GLN A 33 10.83 -1.17 8.30
CA GLN A 33 12.03 -1.78 7.72
C GLN A 33 12.03 -3.30 7.89
N ALA A 34 11.68 -3.81 9.07
CA ALA A 34 11.61 -5.25 9.31
C ALA A 34 10.63 -5.97 8.37
N ARG A 35 9.51 -5.32 8.01
CA ARG A 35 8.57 -5.87 7.01
C ARG A 35 9.19 -5.93 5.61
N ALA A 36 9.88 -4.86 5.20
CA ALA A 36 10.60 -4.84 3.93
C ALA A 36 11.72 -5.89 3.90
N ASP A 37 12.48 -6.04 4.99
CA ASP A 37 13.56 -7.02 5.11
C ASP A 37 13.05 -8.47 4.99
N ILE A 38 11.87 -8.78 5.56
CA ILE A 38 11.22 -10.09 5.40
C ILE A 38 10.92 -10.37 3.93
N ALA A 39 10.35 -9.38 3.22
CA ALA A 39 10.03 -9.52 1.81
C ALA A 39 11.29 -9.66 0.95
N ASN A 40 12.31 -8.83 1.18
CA ASN A 40 13.59 -8.87 0.47
C ASN A 40 14.34 -10.20 0.71
N LYS A 41 14.36 -10.69 1.96
CA LYS A 41 15.00 -11.97 2.32
C LYS A 41 14.26 -13.17 1.70
N ALA A 42 12.97 -13.03 1.46
CA ALA A 42 12.19 -14.05 0.80
C ALA A 42 12.34 -14.03 -0.73
N GLU A 43 13.06 -13.03 -1.27
CA GLU A 43 13.23 -12.80 -2.72
C GLU A 43 11.88 -12.76 -3.44
N GLY A 44 10.93 -11.99 -2.86
CA GLY A 44 9.56 -11.93 -3.39
C GLY A 44 9.48 -11.28 -4.76
N ASP A 45 8.57 -11.77 -5.60
CA ASP A 45 8.31 -11.22 -6.94
C ASP A 45 7.37 -10.00 -6.89
N LEU A 46 6.56 -9.89 -5.83
CA LEU A 46 5.60 -8.79 -5.62
C LEU A 46 5.42 -8.53 -4.12
N PHE A 47 5.52 -7.26 -3.73
CA PHE A 47 5.13 -6.79 -2.42
C PHE A 47 3.71 -6.22 -2.46
N PHE A 48 2.81 -6.80 -1.66
CA PHE A 48 1.41 -6.43 -1.63
C PHE A 48 0.99 -6.00 -0.22
N SER A 49 0.79 -4.71 -0.02
CA SER A 49 0.36 -4.14 1.27
C SER A 49 -1.13 -3.83 1.25
N ILE A 50 -1.84 -4.24 2.30
CA ILE A 50 -3.29 -4.02 2.44
C ILE A 50 -3.53 -3.17 3.67
N HIS A 51 -4.20 -2.04 3.46
CA HIS A 51 -4.52 -1.04 4.47
C HIS A 51 -5.98 -0.63 4.44
N THR A 52 -6.42 0.04 5.48
CA THR A 52 -7.70 0.74 5.56
C THR A 52 -7.44 2.21 5.79
N ASN A 53 -8.02 3.05 4.94
CA ASN A 53 -7.87 4.49 5.02
C ASN A 53 -8.77 5.10 6.13
N ALA A 54 -8.47 6.33 6.52
CA ALA A 54 -9.32 7.15 7.35
C ALA A 54 -9.27 8.61 6.87
N ALA A 55 -10.31 9.37 7.16
CA ALA A 55 -10.38 10.79 6.85
C ALA A 55 -11.10 11.53 7.99
N PRO A 56 -10.87 12.84 8.16
CA PRO A 56 -11.61 13.63 9.14
C PRO A 56 -13.12 13.68 8.90
N THR A 57 -13.55 13.43 7.67
CA THR A 57 -14.97 13.40 7.31
C THR A 57 -15.46 11.97 7.10
N ALA A 58 -16.61 11.64 7.68
CA ALA A 58 -17.29 10.37 7.49
C ALA A 58 -17.84 10.16 6.06
N ALA A 59 -17.87 11.20 5.24
CA ALA A 59 -18.30 11.12 3.84
C ALA A 59 -17.22 10.53 2.91
N ALA A 60 -15.95 10.50 3.34
CA ALA A 60 -14.87 9.91 2.55
C ALA A 60 -15.11 8.41 2.36
N ARG A 61 -14.96 7.93 1.11
CA ARG A 61 -15.20 6.53 0.76
C ARG A 61 -14.39 6.10 -0.44
N GLY A 62 -14.33 4.81 -0.67
CA GLY A 62 -13.75 4.19 -1.86
C GLY A 62 -12.41 3.53 -1.59
N VAL A 63 -11.90 2.89 -2.62
CA VAL A 63 -10.61 2.20 -2.62
C VAL A 63 -9.56 3.04 -3.33
N GLU A 64 -8.31 2.93 -2.92
CA GLU A 64 -7.20 3.66 -3.49
C GLU A 64 -5.98 2.77 -3.58
N THR A 65 -5.21 2.88 -4.67
CA THR A 65 -3.95 2.16 -4.81
C THR A 65 -2.80 3.15 -4.80
N LEU A 66 -1.77 2.84 -4.03
CA LEU A 66 -0.57 3.64 -3.90
C LEU A 66 0.60 2.85 -4.49
N ILE A 67 1.41 3.54 -5.28
CA ILE A 67 2.65 3.00 -5.85
C ILE A 67 3.83 3.86 -5.41
N MET A 68 5.02 3.32 -5.46
CA MET A 68 6.21 4.06 -5.08
C MET A 68 6.44 5.26 -6.01
N GLY A 69 6.65 6.42 -5.42
CA GLY A 69 6.93 7.66 -6.13
C GLY A 69 6.73 8.90 -5.27
N GLU A 70 7.16 10.06 -5.76
CA GLU A 70 6.97 11.34 -5.09
C GLU A 70 5.61 11.94 -5.48
N SER A 71 4.81 12.31 -4.48
CA SER A 71 3.56 13.05 -4.71
C SER A 71 3.82 14.43 -5.31
N PRO A 72 2.96 14.92 -6.21
CA PRO A 72 2.95 16.33 -6.59
C PRO A 72 2.82 17.25 -5.37
N LEU A 73 3.50 18.40 -5.42
CA LEU A 73 3.52 19.38 -4.29
C LEU A 73 2.12 19.75 -3.80
N GLU A 74 1.17 19.89 -4.72
CA GLU A 74 -0.22 20.28 -4.46
C GLU A 74 -1.02 19.25 -3.65
N GLN A 75 -0.55 18.01 -3.60
CA GLN A 75 -1.21 16.91 -2.89
C GLN A 75 -0.61 16.65 -1.50
N ARG A 76 0.55 17.25 -1.16
CA ARG A 76 1.28 16.97 0.09
C ARG A 76 0.50 17.30 1.36
N ILE A 77 -0.40 18.27 1.32
CA ILE A 77 -1.26 18.64 2.47
C ILE A 77 -2.18 17.47 2.86
N ASN A 78 -2.62 16.67 1.87
CA ASN A 78 -3.45 15.48 2.13
C ASN A 78 -2.62 14.25 2.52
N ASP A 79 -1.31 14.29 2.28
CA ASP A 79 -0.41 13.18 2.54
C ASP A 79 -0.17 12.99 4.05
N GLU A 80 -0.26 14.04 4.87
CA GLU A 80 -0.10 13.94 6.32
C GLU A 80 -1.11 12.97 6.95
N VAL A 81 -2.37 13.04 6.53
CA VAL A 81 -3.40 12.12 7.00
C VAL A 81 -3.12 10.69 6.54
N LEU A 82 -2.70 10.54 5.28
CA LEU A 82 -2.34 9.25 4.72
C LEU A 82 -1.14 8.62 5.45
N PHE A 83 -0.09 9.40 5.70
CA PHE A 83 1.09 8.94 6.43
C PHE A 83 0.75 8.57 7.87
N ALA A 84 -0.06 9.39 8.55
CA ALA A 84 -0.53 9.08 9.90
C ALA A 84 -1.34 7.78 9.96
N ASN A 85 -2.24 7.54 9.00
CA ASN A 85 -3.05 6.33 8.92
C ASN A 85 -2.19 5.08 8.69
N ASN A 86 -1.19 5.19 7.83
CA ASN A 86 -0.29 4.08 7.50
C ASN A 86 0.88 3.96 8.49
N LYS A 87 0.93 4.85 9.49
CA LYS A 87 2.06 4.95 10.42
C LYS A 87 3.40 5.07 9.68
N GLU A 88 3.46 5.93 8.69
CA GLU A 88 4.67 6.21 7.91
C GLU A 88 5.36 7.49 8.39
N GLU A 89 6.66 7.58 8.20
CA GLU A 89 7.45 8.78 8.47
C GLU A 89 7.73 9.53 7.17
N PHE A 90 7.60 10.85 7.23
CA PHE A 90 7.99 11.71 6.12
C PHE A 90 9.50 11.74 5.93
N ILE A 91 9.94 11.67 4.69
CA ILE A 91 11.31 12.01 4.33
C ILE A 91 11.37 13.54 4.20
N ASP A 92 12.22 14.17 4.98
CA ASP A 92 12.45 15.61 4.86
C ASP A 92 13.17 15.92 3.54
N MET A 93 12.44 16.53 2.61
CA MET A 93 12.93 16.92 1.29
C MET A 93 13.30 18.43 1.24
N SER A 94 13.37 19.12 2.37
CA SER A 94 13.70 20.55 2.43
C SER A 94 15.17 20.81 2.10
N ASP A 95 16.07 19.89 2.49
CA ASP A 95 17.49 19.96 2.09
C ASP A 95 17.67 19.48 0.65
N GLN A 96 18.24 20.35 -0.19
CA GLN A 96 18.41 20.07 -1.62
C GLN A 96 19.27 18.84 -1.93
N ARG A 97 20.31 18.58 -1.11
CA ARG A 97 21.19 17.43 -1.29
C ARG A 97 20.46 16.13 -0.95
N THR A 98 19.74 16.11 0.16
CA THR A 98 18.88 14.98 0.58
C THR A 98 17.81 14.72 -0.49
N ALA A 99 17.13 15.77 -0.94
CA ALA A 99 16.12 15.66 -2.00
C ALA A 99 16.69 15.08 -3.30
N ALA A 100 17.88 15.50 -3.72
CA ALA A 100 18.52 14.99 -4.93
C ALA A 100 18.88 13.50 -4.81
N ILE A 101 19.42 13.08 -3.66
CA ILE A 101 19.75 11.66 -3.39
C ILE A 101 18.49 10.81 -3.40
N VAL A 102 17.45 11.24 -2.68
CA VAL A 102 16.17 10.51 -2.60
C VAL A 102 15.53 10.40 -3.98
N ARG A 103 15.49 11.49 -4.77
CA ARG A 103 14.94 11.44 -6.14
C ARG A 103 15.72 10.52 -7.07
N ALA A 104 17.06 10.51 -6.99
CA ALA A 104 17.88 9.60 -7.77
C ALA A 104 17.58 8.12 -7.41
N TYR A 105 17.45 7.83 -6.11
CA TYR A 105 17.09 6.49 -5.63
C TYR A 105 15.70 6.07 -6.11
N ILE A 106 14.70 6.92 -5.95
CA ILE A 106 13.32 6.67 -6.41
C ILE A 106 13.28 6.47 -7.92
N SER A 107 14.01 7.29 -8.69
CA SER A 107 14.10 7.17 -10.14
C SER A 107 14.65 5.80 -10.57
N ASN A 108 15.66 5.30 -9.87
CA ASN A 108 16.22 3.97 -10.10
C ASN A 108 15.21 2.86 -9.79
N LEU A 109 14.54 2.91 -8.64
CA LEU A 109 13.51 1.93 -8.28
C LEU A 109 12.33 1.95 -9.26
N ARG A 110 11.90 3.13 -9.69
CA ARG A 110 10.82 3.25 -10.69
C ARG A 110 11.23 2.72 -12.05
N PHE A 111 12.46 2.96 -12.46
CA PHE A 111 12.99 2.38 -13.70
C PHE A 111 12.99 0.85 -13.64
N THR A 112 13.35 0.27 -12.50
CA THR A 112 13.48 -1.19 -12.34
C THR A 112 12.12 -1.87 -12.15
N TYR A 113 11.24 -1.30 -11.33
CA TYR A 113 10.02 -1.98 -10.82
C TYR A 113 8.72 -1.24 -11.16
N GLY A 114 8.80 0.01 -11.62
CA GLY A 114 7.63 0.88 -11.76
C GLY A 114 6.59 0.33 -12.73
N GLU A 115 7.01 -0.22 -13.86
CA GLU A 115 6.10 -0.76 -14.87
C GLU A 115 5.23 -1.90 -14.31
N TYR A 116 5.82 -2.81 -13.54
CA TYR A 116 5.09 -3.91 -12.89
C TYR A 116 4.17 -3.42 -11.77
N SER A 117 4.63 -2.46 -10.97
CA SER A 117 3.80 -1.84 -9.92
C SER A 117 2.58 -1.13 -10.53
N GLU A 118 2.77 -0.38 -11.62
CA GLU A 118 1.68 0.28 -12.35
C GLU A 118 0.73 -0.72 -13.01
N ALA A 119 1.27 -1.82 -13.57
CA ALA A 119 0.44 -2.88 -14.15
C ALA A 119 -0.46 -3.51 -13.07
N MET A 120 0.10 -3.82 -11.89
CA MET A 120 -0.67 -4.33 -10.77
C MET A 120 -1.72 -3.32 -10.30
N ALA A 121 -1.39 -2.05 -10.18
CA ALA A 121 -2.33 -1.00 -9.79
C ALA A 121 -3.51 -0.90 -10.78
N ARG A 122 -3.24 -0.98 -12.10
CA ARG A 122 -4.29 -0.99 -13.14
C ARG A 122 -5.21 -2.20 -13.02
N LEU A 123 -4.66 -3.39 -12.69
CA LEU A 123 -5.47 -4.60 -12.48
C LEU A 123 -6.37 -4.45 -11.25
N LEU A 124 -5.84 -3.93 -10.14
CA LEU A 124 -6.62 -3.64 -8.94
C LEU A 124 -7.76 -2.65 -9.23
N GLU A 125 -7.48 -1.54 -9.93
CA GLU A 125 -8.52 -0.58 -10.31
C GLU A 125 -9.63 -1.23 -11.14
N LYS A 126 -9.26 -2.08 -12.11
CA LYS A 126 -10.22 -2.81 -12.94
C LYS A 126 -11.08 -3.75 -12.09
N ASN A 127 -10.46 -4.55 -11.23
CA ASN A 127 -11.16 -5.52 -10.39
C ASN A 127 -12.08 -4.84 -9.37
N TYR A 128 -11.62 -3.75 -8.74
CA TYR A 128 -12.45 -2.96 -7.84
C TYR A 128 -13.68 -2.36 -8.54
N LYS A 129 -13.51 -1.85 -9.78
CA LYS A 129 -14.65 -1.36 -10.58
C LYS A 129 -15.62 -2.48 -10.89
N GLN A 130 -15.14 -3.67 -11.25
CA GLN A 130 -15.98 -4.84 -11.51
C GLN A 130 -16.73 -5.30 -10.26
N ALA A 131 -16.10 -5.16 -9.08
CA ALA A 131 -16.73 -5.43 -7.79
C ALA A 131 -17.68 -4.30 -7.32
N GLY A 132 -17.94 -3.29 -8.15
CA GLY A 132 -18.85 -2.19 -7.83
C GLY A 132 -18.31 -1.19 -6.80
N ARG A 133 -16.99 -1.21 -6.51
CA ARG A 133 -16.38 -0.28 -5.55
C ARG A 133 -16.15 1.10 -6.19
N TYR A 134 -16.26 2.14 -5.37
CA TYR A 134 -15.84 3.47 -5.80
C TYR A 134 -14.31 3.55 -5.81
N VAL A 135 -13.72 3.68 -7.00
CA VAL A 135 -12.28 3.65 -7.19
C VAL A 135 -11.73 5.07 -7.29
N ARG A 136 -10.81 5.40 -6.41
CA ARG A 136 -10.00 6.62 -6.48
C ARG A 136 -8.81 6.41 -7.42
N LYS A 137 -8.22 7.49 -7.90
CA LYS A 137 -7.04 7.39 -8.78
C LYS A 137 -5.85 6.81 -8.01
N THR A 138 -5.10 5.95 -8.70
CA THR A 138 -3.77 5.52 -8.23
C THR A 138 -2.87 6.73 -8.03
N LYS A 139 -2.13 6.75 -6.93
CA LYS A 139 -1.23 7.84 -6.55
C LYS A 139 0.19 7.35 -6.29
N PRO A 140 1.20 8.11 -6.71
CA PRO A 140 2.57 7.89 -6.24
C PRO A 140 2.70 8.38 -4.79
N GLN A 141 3.40 7.60 -3.95
CA GLN A 141 3.69 7.94 -2.55
C GLN A 141 5.04 7.38 -2.11
N LEU A 142 5.74 8.15 -1.23
CA LEU A 142 7.02 7.76 -0.65
C LEU A 142 6.82 6.94 0.63
N LEU A 143 6.12 5.82 0.52
CA LEU A 143 5.88 4.93 1.65
C LEU A 143 7.08 4.01 1.87
N LYS A 144 7.54 3.92 3.12
CA LYS A 144 8.75 3.16 3.46
C LYS A 144 8.67 1.71 3.01
N VAL A 145 7.54 1.06 3.20
CA VAL A 145 7.35 -0.33 2.79
C VAL A 145 7.42 -0.53 1.27
N LEU A 146 7.23 0.52 0.47
CA LEU A 146 7.35 0.46 -0.98
C LEU A 146 8.76 0.78 -1.48
N TYR A 147 9.45 1.78 -0.87
CA TYR A 147 10.79 2.12 -1.33
C TYR A 147 11.90 1.29 -0.67
N ALA A 148 11.62 0.59 0.44
CA ALA A 148 12.58 -0.28 1.10
C ALA A 148 12.54 -1.73 0.61
N THR A 149 11.60 -2.08 -0.28
CA THR A 149 11.53 -3.41 -0.91
C THR A 149 12.22 -3.40 -2.27
N ASN A 150 12.91 -4.51 -2.59
CA ASN A 150 13.65 -4.70 -3.84
C ASN A 150 12.82 -5.51 -4.86
N MET A 151 11.56 -5.14 -5.02
CA MET A 151 10.62 -5.80 -5.92
C MET A 151 9.49 -4.84 -6.30
N PRO A 152 8.69 -5.13 -7.35
CA PRO A 152 7.45 -4.41 -7.61
C PRO A 152 6.56 -4.41 -6.37
N GLY A 153 5.95 -3.26 -6.05
CA GLY A 153 5.12 -3.15 -4.86
C GLY A 153 3.93 -2.22 -5.04
N VAL A 154 2.84 -2.58 -4.40
CA VAL A 154 1.63 -1.76 -4.28
C VAL A 154 1.14 -1.75 -2.85
N LEU A 155 0.55 -0.63 -2.43
CA LEU A 155 -0.26 -0.56 -1.23
C LEU A 155 -1.69 -0.22 -1.64
N THR A 156 -2.66 -1.02 -1.20
CA THR A 156 -4.06 -0.77 -1.48
C THR A 156 -4.82 -0.42 -0.21
N GLU A 157 -5.53 0.70 -0.27
CA GLU A 157 -6.52 1.13 0.72
C GLU A 157 -7.88 0.55 0.34
N ILE A 158 -8.33 -0.44 1.08
CA ILE A 158 -9.55 -1.21 0.73
C ILE A 158 -10.87 -0.53 1.10
N GLY A 159 -10.81 0.65 1.69
CA GLY A 159 -11.93 1.47 2.10
C GLY A 159 -11.57 2.40 3.25
N PHE A 160 -12.52 3.23 3.67
CA PHE A 160 -12.36 4.20 4.75
C PHE A 160 -13.00 3.71 6.04
N MET A 161 -12.20 3.45 7.09
CA MET A 161 -12.71 3.07 8.40
C MET A 161 -13.51 4.19 9.09
N SER A 162 -13.27 5.45 8.70
CA SER A 162 -14.03 6.62 9.16
C SER A 162 -15.44 6.70 8.56
N ASN A 163 -15.73 5.93 7.49
CA ASN A 163 -17.06 5.86 6.88
C ASN A 163 -17.84 4.67 7.48
N PRO A 164 -18.99 4.89 8.15
CA PRO A 164 -19.70 3.83 8.83
C PRO A 164 -20.24 2.71 7.92
N GLU A 165 -20.52 3.02 6.65
CA GLU A 165 -20.99 2.01 5.68
C GLU A 165 -19.85 1.13 5.21
N GLU A 166 -18.71 1.74 4.84
CA GLU A 166 -17.52 1.00 4.44
C GLU A 166 -16.93 0.19 5.60
N LEU A 167 -16.92 0.74 6.83
CA LEU A 167 -16.49 0.01 8.01
C LEU A 167 -17.34 -1.25 8.24
N ARG A 168 -18.68 -1.12 8.19
CA ARG A 168 -19.57 -2.29 8.32
C ARG A 168 -19.33 -3.32 7.22
N TYR A 169 -19.11 -2.87 5.99
CA TYR A 169 -18.83 -3.74 4.88
C TYR A 169 -17.49 -4.48 5.07
N MET A 170 -16.40 -3.76 5.39
CA MET A 170 -15.08 -4.33 5.64
C MET A 170 -15.04 -5.30 6.83
N CYS A 171 -15.88 -5.06 7.86
CA CYS A 171 -15.98 -5.95 9.03
C CYS A 171 -16.90 -7.15 8.80
N SER A 172 -17.70 -7.19 7.72
CA SER A 172 -18.56 -8.32 7.42
C SER A 172 -17.82 -9.45 6.71
N GLU A 173 -18.20 -10.69 6.99
CA GLU A 173 -17.63 -11.87 6.30
C GLU A 173 -17.83 -11.78 4.79
N LYS A 174 -19.02 -11.35 4.34
CA LYS A 174 -19.33 -11.12 2.93
C LYS A 174 -18.37 -10.09 2.32
N GLY A 175 -18.22 -8.92 2.95
CA GLY A 175 -17.35 -7.85 2.47
C GLY A 175 -15.89 -8.28 2.41
N GLN A 176 -15.41 -8.99 3.43
CA GLN A 176 -14.03 -9.51 3.45
C GLN A 176 -13.78 -10.50 2.30
N ASN A 177 -14.72 -11.39 2.02
CA ASN A 177 -14.62 -12.34 0.90
C ASN A 177 -14.67 -11.62 -0.46
N GLU A 178 -15.57 -10.64 -0.63
CA GLU A 178 -15.67 -9.85 -1.87
C GLU A 178 -14.41 -9.01 -2.10
N ILE A 179 -13.89 -8.36 -1.05
CA ILE A 179 -12.62 -7.62 -1.13
C ILE A 179 -11.47 -8.57 -1.49
N ALA A 180 -11.34 -9.71 -0.81
CA ALA A 180 -10.26 -10.66 -1.08
C ALA A 180 -10.29 -11.20 -2.52
N ARG A 181 -11.46 -11.31 -3.14
CA ARG A 181 -11.62 -11.73 -4.55
C ARG A 181 -11.34 -10.60 -5.54
N SER A 182 -11.45 -9.35 -5.11
CA SER A 182 -11.13 -8.21 -5.96
C SER A 182 -9.64 -7.83 -5.94
N LEU A 183 -8.88 -8.36 -4.98
CA LEU A 183 -7.43 -8.21 -4.85
C LEU A 183 -6.69 -9.32 -5.60
#